data_3744a999e27323d36b67be90be70091b
#
_entry.id   3744a999e27323d36b67be90be70091b
#
_cell.length_a   1.000
_cell.length_b   1.000
_cell.length_c   1.000
_cell.angle_alpha   90.00
_cell.angle_beta   90.00
_cell.angle_gamma   90.00
#
_symmetry.space_group_name_H-M   'P 1'
#
loop_
_entity.id
_entity.type
_entity.pdbx_description
1 polymer ?
#
loop_
_entity_poly.entity_id
_entity_poly.type
_entity_poly.pdbx_seq_one_letter_code
_entity_poly.pdbx_strand_id
1 'polypeptide(L)'
;MTTYATGNPLGSKDPRDLYDNAENFDTAMNDRENLAWSDRFGVSRKTWFGLEQQVADFLAAQGYEPVPLEYVDGSPLTVDRPTQLIERDGNLYSVKLPASFPVELTGNWATDQNLLVAQVDRSLRQQLRDSGGSGMLGFNASESYPSDTIGYEVNTLMALKVVVVTNYGATGNGTTDDTAAIQAAIAAAGPYSDVVFPSGTYLITSTLTSLTGQRWLGRGGQRGTTIKKGANIDMVVVGTLSTILDINLEGVGATYTGKGFRIVSGFSQTITRCRAVNMGGEPLYFDSNAGGGANVTVFEGYPVDTDAYAGCAIAGDTGPHPRFFRGMWLSGANFALGPGAGNGGSMSEFYIRDLRYDATSTLFHISNGRCATQGATTTLKGYDHSIDGVAFAGPVALDSAQGINLGPSCSVPSLTENATNSQYNSVYVQRRTYTPTWTQTSATPAIGDGTLTGNYVRAGHMCHVQIELVAGSTTTFGDAASGYRFSLPFPGHLSFNQRGFPVRIYDTSAGADFTGWASIGAGQDYITISVGAQQVRATSPMTWANGDTLQCSFSYMTR
;
A
#
# COMPACT_ATOMS: atom_id res chain seq x y z
N MET A 1 -24.64 90.64 -1.30
CA MET A 1 -26.04 91.07 -1.52
C MET A 1 -26.16 91.62 -2.92
N THR A 2 -27.11 91.16 -3.65
CA THR A 2 -27.36 91.68 -5.01
C THR A 2 -27.88 93.08 -4.94
N THR A 3 -27.22 94.09 -5.58
CA THR A 3 -27.53 95.51 -5.42
C THR A 3 -28.86 95.95 -6.04
N TYR A 4 -29.18 95.45 -7.20
CA TYR A 4 -30.38 95.89 -7.93
C TYR A 4 -31.56 94.87 -7.91
N ALA A 5 -31.28 93.60 -7.77
CA ALA A 5 -32.29 92.52 -7.68
C ALA A 5 -33.48 92.69 -8.62
N THR A 6 -33.23 92.90 -9.90
CA THR A 6 -34.24 93.33 -10.92
C THR A 6 -35.29 92.27 -11.22
N GLY A 7 -35.07 91.04 -10.90
CA GLY A 7 -35.97 89.91 -11.25
C GLY A 7 -36.00 89.54 -12.71
N ASN A 8 -35.17 90.14 -13.56
CA ASN A 8 -35.15 89.84 -15.01
C ASN A 8 -34.65 88.40 -15.27
N PRO A 9 -35.13 87.72 -16.31
CA PRO A 9 -34.74 86.32 -16.59
C PRO A 9 -33.27 86.14 -16.96
N LEU A 10 -32.77 84.92 -16.93
CA LEU A 10 -31.44 84.56 -17.39
C LEU A 10 -31.20 85.05 -18.82
N GLY A 11 -30.03 85.61 -19.10
CA GLY A 11 -29.65 86.18 -20.37
C GLY A 11 -30.04 87.62 -20.55
N SER A 12 -30.61 88.32 -19.56
CA SER A 12 -30.90 89.77 -19.60
C SER A 12 -29.60 90.51 -19.92
N LYS A 13 -29.76 91.55 -20.76
CA LYS A 13 -28.71 92.50 -21.15
C LYS A 13 -28.86 93.86 -20.42
N ASP A 14 -29.71 93.98 -19.42
CA ASP A 14 -29.84 95.17 -18.59
C ASP A 14 -28.53 95.43 -17.88
N PRO A 15 -27.94 96.62 -17.93
CA PRO A 15 -26.71 96.97 -17.27
C PRO A 15 -26.71 96.69 -15.75
N ARG A 16 -27.84 96.75 -15.10
CA ARG A 16 -28.03 96.46 -13.69
C ARG A 16 -27.86 95.01 -13.39
N ASP A 17 -28.38 94.12 -14.30
CA ASP A 17 -28.19 92.69 -14.18
C ASP A 17 -26.75 92.26 -14.45
N LEU A 18 -26.08 92.95 -15.37
CA LEU A 18 -24.63 92.71 -15.61
C LEU A 18 -23.79 93.07 -14.39
N TYR A 19 -24.15 94.16 -13.71
CA TYR A 19 -23.52 94.59 -12.48
C TYR A 19 -23.72 93.55 -11.36
N ASP A 20 -24.98 93.19 -11.11
CA ASP A 20 -25.36 92.14 -10.13
C ASP A 20 -24.64 90.79 -10.41
N ASN A 21 -24.53 90.39 -11.67
CA ASN A 21 -23.83 89.19 -12.03
C ASN A 21 -22.32 89.30 -11.77
N ALA A 22 -21.69 90.44 -12.01
CA ALA A 22 -20.27 90.65 -11.73
C ALA A 22 -20.02 90.65 -10.23
N GLU A 23 -20.85 91.32 -9.44
CA GLU A 23 -20.79 91.35 -7.98
C GLU A 23 -21.01 89.93 -7.40
N ASN A 24 -21.95 89.20 -7.91
CA ASN A 24 -22.24 87.83 -7.54
C ASN A 24 -21.09 86.89 -7.87
N PHE A 25 -20.45 87.07 -9.02
CA PHE A 25 -19.27 86.27 -9.39
C PHE A 25 -18.09 86.57 -8.51
N ASP A 26 -17.86 87.84 -8.20
CA ASP A 26 -16.76 88.23 -7.27
C ASP A 26 -17.00 87.66 -5.86
N THR A 27 -18.25 87.75 -5.35
CA THR A 27 -18.61 87.14 -4.06
C THR A 27 -18.45 85.61 -4.13
N ALA A 28 -18.88 84.96 -5.20
CA ALA A 28 -18.79 83.53 -5.34
C ALA A 28 -17.35 83.02 -5.30
N MET A 29 -16.43 83.74 -5.93
CA MET A 29 -15.03 83.32 -6.10
C MET A 29 -14.09 83.79 -4.99
N ASN A 30 -14.33 84.98 -4.46
CA ASN A 30 -13.35 85.70 -3.61
C ASN A 30 -13.77 85.84 -2.15
N ASP A 31 -15.03 85.58 -1.79
CA ASP A 31 -15.47 85.59 -0.40
C ASP A 31 -14.85 84.36 0.33
N ARG A 32 -14.08 84.61 1.35
CA ARG A 32 -13.38 83.58 2.18
C ARG A 32 -13.94 83.50 3.60
N GLU A 33 -15.01 84.21 3.89
CA GLU A 33 -15.62 84.26 5.22
C GLU A 33 -17.00 83.54 5.22
N ASN A 34 -17.77 83.74 4.17
CA ASN A 34 -19.12 83.21 4.10
C ASN A 34 -19.17 81.94 3.26
N LEU A 35 -19.84 80.89 3.77
CA LEU A 35 -20.01 79.60 3.10
C LEU A 35 -21.01 79.64 1.96
N ALA A 36 -21.91 80.64 1.98
CA ALA A 36 -22.98 80.77 0.99
C ALA A 36 -23.34 82.26 0.79
N TRP A 37 -23.87 82.56 -0.38
CA TRP A 37 -24.37 83.87 -0.80
C TRP A 37 -25.68 83.74 -1.55
N SER A 38 -26.46 84.80 -1.62
CA SER A 38 -27.71 84.80 -2.39
C SER A 38 -27.46 85.40 -3.76
N ASP A 39 -27.83 84.64 -4.83
CA ASP A 39 -27.75 85.15 -6.20
C ASP A 39 -28.86 86.21 -6.48
N ARG A 40 -28.80 86.86 -7.65
CA ARG A 40 -29.74 87.90 -8.02
C ARG A 40 -31.22 87.45 -8.10
N PHE A 41 -31.49 86.13 -8.04
CA PHE A 41 -32.78 85.49 -7.95
C PHE A 41 -33.18 85.14 -6.50
N GLY A 42 -32.34 85.47 -5.53
CA GLY A 42 -32.57 85.11 -4.13
C GLY A 42 -32.26 83.65 -3.78
N VAL A 43 -31.66 82.91 -4.70
CA VAL A 43 -31.28 81.51 -4.45
C VAL A 43 -29.97 81.45 -3.74
N SER A 44 -29.94 80.72 -2.63
CA SER A 44 -28.69 80.48 -1.90
C SER A 44 -27.75 79.60 -2.72
N ARG A 45 -26.52 80.08 -2.96
CA ARG A 45 -25.42 79.43 -3.64
C ARG A 45 -24.24 79.31 -2.71
N LYS A 46 -23.42 78.27 -2.89
CA LYS A 46 -22.17 78.17 -2.14
C LYS A 46 -21.08 79.04 -2.77
N THR A 47 -20.31 79.71 -1.95
CA THR A 47 -19.05 80.33 -2.36
C THR A 47 -18.02 79.25 -2.69
N TRP A 48 -16.94 79.62 -3.36
CA TRP A 48 -15.81 78.69 -3.55
C TRP A 48 -15.29 78.18 -2.21
N PHE A 49 -15.13 79.05 -1.23
CA PHE A 49 -14.79 78.72 0.15
C PHE A 49 -15.78 77.77 0.80
N GLY A 50 -17.08 77.97 0.58
CA GLY A 50 -18.13 77.05 1.06
C GLY A 50 -18.09 75.65 0.42
N LEU A 51 -17.64 75.56 -0.83
CA LEU A 51 -17.43 74.25 -1.49
C LEU A 51 -16.16 73.58 -0.93
N GLU A 52 -15.04 74.34 -0.75
CA GLU A 52 -13.85 73.81 -0.13
C GLU A 52 -14.13 73.29 1.28
N GLN A 53 -14.88 74.04 2.09
CA GLN A 53 -15.28 73.60 3.42
C GLN A 53 -16.17 72.38 3.40
N GLN A 54 -17.12 72.28 2.46
CA GLN A 54 -17.97 71.10 2.32
C GLN A 54 -17.14 69.84 1.97
N VAL A 55 -16.13 69.98 1.11
CA VAL A 55 -15.23 68.87 0.78
C VAL A 55 -14.38 68.48 2.00
N ALA A 56 -13.88 69.47 2.74
CA ALA A 56 -13.13 69.24 3.96
C ALA A 56 -13.98 68.51 5.02
N ASP A 57 -15.23 68.96 5.25
CA ASP A 57 -16.15 68.33 6.18
C ASP A 57 -16.53 66.91 5.76
N PHE A 58 -16.71 66.65 4.45
CA PHE A 58 -16.96 65.31 3.92
C PHE A 58 -15.75 64.37 4.16
N LEU A 59 -14.53 64.84 3.89
CA LEU A 59 -13.33 64.08 4.13
C LEU A 59 -13.12 63.81 5.62
N ALA A 60 -13.41 64.81 6.46
CA ALA A 60 -13.37 64.69 7.91
C ALA A 60 -14.38 63.66 8.44
N ALA A 61 -15.62 63.69 7.92
CA ALA A 61 -16.67 62.72 8.27
C ALA A 61 -16.32 61.31 7.88
N GLN A 62 -15.50 61.11 6.85
CA GLN A 62 -14.93 59.79 6.47
C GLN A 62 -13.68 59.45 7.28
N GLY A 63 -13.24 60.25 8.24
CA GLY A 63 -12.03 60.05 9.01
C GLY A 63 -10.74 60.32 8.22
N TYR A 64 -10.81 61.05 7.12
CA TYR A 64 -9.70 61.36 6.24
C TYR A 64 -9.28 62.82 6.38
N GLU A 65 -8.15 63.06 7.04
CA GLU A 65 -7.38 64.30 6.82
C GLU A 65 -6.24 63.98 5.86
N PRO A 66 -6.11 64.71 4.75
CA PRO A 66 -5.22 64.30 3.65
C PRO A 66 -3.73 64.38 3.95
N VAL A 67 -3.34 65.05 5.03
CA VAL A 67 -1.94 65.15 5.45
C VAL A 67 -1.85 64.96 6.97
N PRO A 68 -1.23 63.87 7.44
CA PRO A 68 -1.01 63.70 8.87
C PRO A 68 -0.02 64.76 9.38
N LEU A 69 -0.19 65.14 10.64
CA LEU A 69 0.76 65.99 11.34
C LEU A 69 2.02 65.21 11.66
N GLU A 70 3.19 65.73 11.30
CA GLU A 70 4.46 65.10 11.61
C GLU A 70 4.82 65.28 13.08
N TYR A 71 4.99 64.21 13.83
CA TYR A 71 5.47 64.26 15.21
C TYR A 71 7.00 64.24 15.24
N VAL A 72 7.58 65.32 15.72
CA VAL A 72 9.05 65.46 15.87
C VAL A 72 9.40 65.48 17.35
N ASP A 73 10.26 64.57 17.80
CA ASP A 73 10.72 64.51 19.18
C ASP A 73 11.43 65.82 19.54
N GLY A 74 11.01 66.40 20.68
CA GLY A 74 11.53 67.72 21.19
C GLY A 74 10.76 68.93 20.64
N SER A 75 9.78 68.76 19.75
CA SER A 75 8.95 69.84 19.22
C SER A 75 7.50 69.68 19.66
N PRO A 76 6.88 70.69 20.36
CA PRO A 76 5.46 70.65 20.67
C PRO A 76 4.61 70.56 19.38
N LEU A 77 3.52 69.85 19.46
CA LEU A 77 2.58 69.65 18.32
C LEU A 77 1.16 69.89 18.82
N THR A 78 0.41 70.78 18.14
CA THR A 78 -0.99 71.04 18.43
C THR A 78 -1.89 70.21 17.50
N VAL A 79 -2.79 69.48 18.10
CA VAL A 79 -3.83 68.71 17.38
C VAL A 79 -5.16 69.42 17.59
N ASP A 80 -5.65 70.09 16.57
CA ASP A 80 -6.85 70.95 16.65
C ASP A 80 -8.15 70.19 16.62
N ARG A 81 -8.17 69.00 16.05
CA ARG A 81 -9.39 68.22 15.74
C ARG A 81 -9.21 66.72 15.91
N PRO A 82 -10.25 65.99 16.29
CA PRO A 82 -10.17 64.54 16.52
C PRO A 82 -9.86 63.73 15.24
N THR A 83 -10.02 64.32 14.05
CA THR A 83 -9.79 63.71 12.75
C THR A 83 -8.36 63.88 12.24
N GLN A 84 -7.54 64.68 12.91
CA GLN A 84 -6.13 64.84 12.57
C GLN A 84 -5.35 63.61 13.00
N LEU A 85 -4.66 63.04 12.03
CA LEU A 85 -3.72 61.94 12.25
C LEU A 85 -2.33 62.49 12.52
N ILE A 86 -1.58 61.79 13.31
CA ILE A 86 -0.21 62.11 13.70
C ILE A 86 0.67 61.00 13.14
N GLU A 87 1.69 61.35 12.37
CA GLU A 87 2.68 60.40 11.87
C GLU A 87 3.95 60.46 12.71
N ARG A 88 4.41 59.30 13.15
CA ARG A 88 5.71 59.14 13.78
C ARG A 88 6.32 57.80 13.40
N ASP A 89 7.54 57.82 12.89
CA ASP A 89 8.30 56.62 12.49
C ASP A 89 7.50 55.70 11.55
N GLY A 90 6.73 56.25 10.60
CA GLY A 90 5.91 55.51 9.66
C GLY A 90 4.60 54.97 10.25
N ASN A 91 4.30 55.23 11.50
CA ASN A 91 3.04 54.83 12.14
C ASN A 91 2.10 56.03 12.31
N LEU A 92 0.80 55.76 12.14
CA LEU A 92 -0.24 56.77 12.32
C LEU A 92 -0.92 56.61 13.68
N TYR A 93 -1.15 57.75 14.33
CA TYR A 93 -1.81 57.83 15.62
C TYR A 93 -2.96 58.85 15.56
N SER A 94 -3.95 58.69 16.42
CA SER A 94 -4.98 59.68 16.69
C SER A 94 -5.04 59.98 18.19
N VAL A 95 -5.58 61.11 18.56
CA VAL A 95 -5.81 61.45 19.97
C VAL A 95 -6.88 60.53 20.56
N LYS A 96 -6.65 60.02 21.77
CA LYS A 96 -7.64 59.25 22.53
C LYS A 96 -8.87 60.07 22.85
N LEU A 97 -10.03 59.58 22.53
CA LEU A 97 -11.31 60.19 22.88
C LEU A 97 -11.86 59.57 24.19
N PRO A 98 -12.58 60.36 25.04
CA PRO A 98 -12.92 61.77 24.88
C PRO A 98 -11.75 62.70 25.22
N ALA A 99 -11.51 63.72 24.41
CA ALA A 99 -10.53 64.77 24.63
C ALA A 99 -11.14 66.12 24.28
N SER A 100 -10.65 67.20 24.95
CA SER A 100 -11.00 68.59 24.58
C SER A 100 -9.93 69.11 23.62
N PHE A 101 -10.34 69.56 22.46
CA PHE A 101 -9.43 70.13 21.45
C PHE A 101 -9.34 71.67 21.58
N PRO A 102 -8.20 72.27 21.25
CA PRO A 102 -6.98 71.60 20.75
C PRO A 102 -6.25 70.80 21.85
N VAL A 103 -5.55 69.75 21.46
CA VAL A 103 -4.68 68.95 22.32
C VAL A 103 -3.23 69.32 22.05
N GLU A 104 -2.53 69.74 23.08
CA GLU A 104 -1.10 70.11 23.00
C GLU A 104 -0.26 68.89 23.36
N LEU A 105 0.48 68.33 22.37
CA LEU A 105 1.51 67.32 22.59
C LEU A 105 2.84 67.98 22.90
N THR A 106 3.55 67.54 23.90
CA THR A 106 4.74 68.14 24.43
C THR A 106 6.00 67.99 23.57
N GLY A 107 5.95 67.06 22.62
CA GLY A 107 7.11 66.53 21.87
C GLY A 107 7.95 65.55 22.65
N ASN A 108 7.48 65.11 23.82
CA ASN A 108 8.09 64.01 24.56
C ASN A 108 7.25 62.74 24.37
N TRP A 109 7.73 61.82 23.53
CA TRP A 109 6.97 60.61 23.21
C TRP A 109 6.57 59.79 24.44
N ALA A 110 7.45 59.64 25.43
CA ALA A 110 7.16 58.89 26.65
C ALA A 110 5.93 59.42 27.40
N THR A 111 5.66 60.74 27.30
CA THR A 111 4.49 61.39 27.88
C THR A 111 3.29 61.34 26.92
N ASP A 112 3.51 61.71 25.66
CA ASP A 112 2.46 61.96 24.69
C ASP A 112 1.81 60.70 24.16
N GLN A 113 2.54 59.56 24.08
CA GLN A 113 1.98 58.26 23.67
C GLN A 113 0.77 57.83 24.50
N ASN A 114 0.66 58.26 25.75
CA ASN A 114 -0.46 57.95 26.63
C ASN A 114 -1.76 58.65 26.21
N LEU A 115 -1.65 59.76 25.47
CA LEU A 115 -2.75 60.55 24.92
C LEU A 115 -3.17 60.05 23.54
N LEU A 116 -2.41 59.16 22.94
CA LEU A 116 -2.55 58.72 21.57
C LEU A 116 -2.99 57.26 21.46
N VAL A 117 -3.68 56.94 20.37
CA VAL A 117 -4.05 55.59 19.97
C VAL A 117 -3.46 55.32 18.59
N ALA A 118 -2.70 54.24 18.46
CA ALA A 118 -2.16 53.84 17.18
C ALA A 118 -3.29 53.45 16.20
N GLN A 119 -3.28 54.04 15.02
CA GLN A 119 -4.21 53.70 13.93
C GLN A 119 -3.59 52.56 13.12
N VAL A 120 -3.68 51.36 13.67
CA VAL A 120 -2.99 50.14 13.21
C VAL A 120 -3.50 49.60 11.88
N ASP A 121 -4.67 50.04 11.43
CA ASP A 121 -5.39 49.38 10.32
C ASP A 121 -4.61 49.44 8.99
N ARG A 122 -3.95 50.54 8.69
CA ARG A 122 -3.18 50.69 7.44
C ARG A 122 -1.84 49.94 7.47
N SER A 123 -1.11 50.06 8.56
CA SER A 123 0.16 49.34 8.76
C SER A 123 -0.10 47.82 8.90
N LEU A 124 -1.14 47.42 9.63
CA LEU A 124 -1.54 46.04 9.76
C LEU A 124 -1.93 45.44 8.42
N ARG A 125 -2.72 46.13 7.59
CA ARG A 125 -3.07 45.69 6.24
C ARG A 125 -1.84 45.57 5.35
N GLN A 126 -0.88 46.45 5.47
CA GLN A 126 0.37 46.36 4.72
C GLN A 126 1.22 45.19 5.20
N GLN A 127 1.37 45.00 6.50
CA GLN A 127 2.11 43.88 7.10
C GLN A 127 1.46 42.54 6.76
N LEU A 128 0.11 42.45 6.72
CA LEU A 128 -0.61 41.25 6.29
C LEU A 128 -0.48 40.96 4.78
N ARG A 129 -0.18 41.96 3.96
CA ARG A 129 0.09 41.81 2.51
C ARG A 129 1.52 41.36 2.23
N ASP A 130 2.44 41.61 3.10
CA ASP A 130 3.85 41.25 2.96
C ASP A 130 4.02 39.71 3.13
N SER A 131 5.10 39.18 2.61
CA SER A 131 5.37 37.72 2.62
C SER A 131 5.40 37.08 4.02
N GLY A 132 5.61 37.89 5.09
CA GLY A 132 5.56 37.47 6.49
C GLY A 132 4.19 37.60 7.16
N GLY A 133 3.20 38.20 6.48
CA GLY A 133 1.90 38.56 7.07
C GLY A 133 1.09 37.37 7.63
N SER A 134 1.24 36.20 7.05
CA SER A 134 0.60 34.98 7.56
C SER A 134 1.15 34.55 8.94
N GLY A 135 2.40 34.92 9.27
CA GLY A 135 3.00 34.66 10.59
C GLY A 135 2.45 35.55 11.71
N MET A 136 1.72 36.61 11.37
CA MET A 136 1.10 37.53 12.33
C MET A 136 -0.30 37.08 12.80
N LEU A 137 -0.89 36.09 12.11
CA LEU A 137 -2.17 35.52 12.53
C LEU A 137 -1.93 34.50 13.63
N GLY A 138 -2.17 34.88 14.88
CA GLY A 138 -2.14 33.95 16.01
C GLY A 138 -3.24 32.89 15.87
N PHE A 139 -2.86 31.64 16.12
CA PHE A 139 -3.82 30.53 16.22
C PHE A 139 -3.74 29.89 17.60
N ASN A 140 -4.87 29.69 18.26
CA ASN A 140 -4.96 29.00 19.54
C ASN A 140 -5.81 27.74 19.36
N ALA A 141 -5.19 26.56 19.38
CA ALA A 141 -5.87 25.28 19.21
C ALA A 141 -6.92 24.96 20.29
N SER A 142 -6.92 25.69 21.40
CA SER A 142 -7.88 25.53 22.50
C SER A 142 -9.15 26.39 22.33
N GLU A 143 -9.17 27.30 21.34
CA GLU A 143 -10.29 28.19 21.09
C GLU A 143 -11.29 27.55 20.10
N SER A 144 -12.56 27.96 20.21
CA SER A 144 -13.60 27.61 19.25
C SER A 144 -13.74 28.72 18.21
N TYR A 145 -13.52 28.38 16.97
CA TYR A 145 -13.63 29.29 15.84
C TYR A 145 -14.97 29.11 15.10
N PRO A 146 -15.63 30.21 14.66
CA PRO A 146 -16.82 30.09 13.81
C PRO A 146 -16.50 29.34 12.51
N SER A 147 -17.49 28.61 11.98
CA SER A 147 -17.41 28.02 10.64
C SER A 147 -17.05 29.09 9.59
N ASP A 148 -16.41 28.67 8.51
CA ASP A 148 -15.96 29.55 7.42
C ASP A 148 -14.83 30.55 7.78
N THR A 149 -14.14 30.33 8.90
CA THR A 149 -12.95 31.10 9.27
C THR A 149 -11.68 30.28 9.09
N ILE A 150 -10.54 30.96 8.86
CA ILE A 150 -9.22 30.29 8.79
C ILE A 150 -8.93 29.53 10.08
N GLY A 151 -9.30 30.06 11.25
CA GLY A 151 -9.13 29.40 12.54
C GLY A 151 -9.89 28.06 12.62
N TYR A 152 -11.12 28.02 12.11
CA TYR A 152 -11.92 26.80 12.03
C TYR A 152 -11.27 25.75 11.13
N GLU A 153 -10.84 26.14 9.92
CA GLU A 153 -10.20 25.23 8.97
C GLU A 153 -8.87 24.69 9.53
N VAL A 154 -8.05 25.54 10.12
CA VAL A 154 -6.79 25.13 10.77
C VAL A 154 -7.06 24.17 11.93
N ASN A 155 -8.06 24.46 12.78
CA ASN A 155 -8.42 23.58 13.90
C ASN A 155 -8.93 22.22 13.41
N THR A 156 -9.73 22.21 12.37
CA THR A 156 -10.22 20.98 11.71
C THR A 156 -9.05 20.17 11.14
N LEU A 157 -8.10 20.82 10.44
CA LEU A 157 -6.92 20.14 9.89
C LEU A 157 -6.02 19.58 11.01
N MET A 158 -5.85 20.29 12.10
CA MET A 158 -5.08 19.82 13.27
C MET A 158 -5.79 18.66 13.99
N ALA A 159 -7.11 18.63 14.00
CA ALA A 159 -7.89 17.53 14.57
C ALA A 159 -7.73 16.21 13.78
N LEU A 160 -7.31 16.26 12.51
CA LEU A 160 -6.97 15.08 11.71
C LEU A 160 -5.71 14.35 12.20
N LYS A 161 -4.98 14.91 13.17
CA LYS A 161 -3.74 14.33 13.73
C LYS A 161 -2.74 13.86 12.66
N VAL A 162 -2.53 14.69 11.65
CA VAL A 162 -1.54 14.45 10.59
C VAL A 162 -0.22 15.07 11.00
N VAL A 163 0.82 14.26 11.11
CA VAL A 163 2.18 14.71 11.47
C VAL A 163 3.12 14.45 10.31
N VAL A 164 3.88 15.46 9.92
CA VAL A 164 4.87 15.36 8.84
C VAL A 164 6.27 15.27 9.47
N VAL A 165 7.05 14.24 9.11
CA VAL A 165 8.36 13.97 9.75
C VAL A 165 9.36 15.10 9.58
N THR A 166 9.30 15.87 8.48
CA THR A 166 10.17 17.02 8.24
C THR A 166 9.92 18.18 9.19
N ASN A 167 8.71 18.30 9.76
CA ASN A 167 8.39 19.30 10.78
C ASN A 167 9.08 19.02 12.13
N TYR A 168 9.63 17.81 12.29
CA TYR A 168 10.39 17.39 13.47
C TYR A 168 11.89 17.31 13.20
N GLY A 169 12.34 17.81 12.04
CA GLY A 169 13.74 17.92 11.68
C GLY A 169 14.27 16.78 10.79
N ALA A 170 13.44 15.85 10.34
CA ALA A 170 13.87 14.87 9.36
C ALA A 170 14.20 15.56 8.02
N THR A 171 15.39 15.27 7.48
CA THR A 171 15.91 15.96 6.29
C THR A 171 15.57 15.22 4.99
N GLY A 172 15.51 13.90 5.03
CA GLY A 172 15.25 13.06 3.86
C GLY A 172 16.31 13.14 2.77
N ASN A 173 17.57 13.50 3.11
CA ASN A 173 18.67 13.68 2.16
C ASN A 173 19.54 12.42 1.94
N GLY A 174 19.24 11.32 2.63
CA GLY A 174 19.93 10.02 2.52
C GLY A 174 21.28 9.92 3.23
N THR A 175 21.74 10.97 3.90
CA THR A 175 23.05 11.03 4.57
C THR A 175 22.97 11.41 6.03
N THR A 176 22.06 12.30 6.40
CA THR A 176 21.79 12.69 7.79
C THR A 176 20.99 11.57 8.48
N ASP A 177 21.35 11.25 9.72
CA ASP A 177 20.56 10.32 10.53
C ASP A 177 19.25 11.00 10.97
N ASP A 178 18.17 10.60 10.36
CA ASP A 178 16.81 11.11 10.60
C ASP A 178 16.07 10.34 11.71
N THR A 179 16.71 9.35 12.35
CA THR A 179 16.06 8.45 13.32
C THR A 179 15.34 9.19 14.43
N ALA A 180 16.05 10.10 15.12
CA ALA A 180 15.50 10.81 16.27
C ALA A 180 14.33 11.73 15.87
N ALA A 181 14.44 12.39 14.72
CA ALA A 181 13.40 13.25 14.18
C ALA A 181 12.12 12.46 13.82
N ILE A 182 12.29 11.31 13.17
CA ILE A 182 11.16 10.43 12.82
C ILE A 182 10.52 9.85 14.09
N GLN A 183 11.31 9.38 15.06
CA GLN A 183 10.78 8.88 16.34
C GLN A 183 9.99 9.96 17.10
N ALA A 184 10.49 11.21 17.10
CA ALA A 184 9.78 12.33 17.70
C ALA A 184 8.44 12.60 16.98
N ALA A 185 8.42 12.55 15.65
CA ALA A 185 7.20 12.69 14.86
C ALA A 185 6.18 11.56 15.16
N ILE A 186 6.64 10.30 15.23
CA ILE A 186 5.81 9.13 15.58
C ILE A 186 5.19 9.31 16.98
N ALA A 187 6.00 9.73 17.96
CA ALA A 187 5.54 9.97 19.32
C ALA A 187 4.54 11.13 19.41
N ALA A 188 4.82 12.25 18.72
CA ALA A 188 3.94 13.42 18.69
C ALA A 188 2.59 13.15 18.01
N ALA A 189 2.59 12.31 16.96
CA ALA A 189 1.36 11.87 16.32
C ALA A 189 0.47 11.07 17.30
N GLY A 190 1.08 10.21 18.11
CA GLY A 190 0.33 9.32 19.01
C GLY A 190 -0.41 8.20 18.28
N PRO A 191 -1.19 7.38 19.00
CA PRO A 191 -2.03 6.34 18.40
C PRO A 191 -3.13 6.90 17.49
N TYR A 192 -3.59 6.09 16.53
CA TYR A 192 -4.71 6.41 15.62
C TYR A 192 -4.53 7.72 14.84
N SER A 193 -3.33 7.96 14.33
CA SER A 193 -2.94 9.19 13.64
C SER A 193 -2.16 8.90 12.36
N ASP A 194 -2.02 9.91 11.51
CA ASP A 194 -1.25 9.82 10.28
C ASP A 194 0.16 10.39 10.47
N VAL A 195 1.18 9.61 10.10
CA VAL A 195 2.58 10.04 9.99
C VAL A 195 2.95 10.10 8.52
N VAL A 196 3.21 11.28 8.01
CA VAL A 196 3.51 11.53 6.60
C VAL A 196 5.01 11.69 6.40
N PHE A 197 5.52 10.91 5.47
CA PHE A 197 6.90 10.97 4.99
C PHE A 197 6.91 11.63 3.61
N PRO A 198 7.33 12.89 3.47
CA PRO A 198 7.56 13.50 2.16
C PRO A 198 8.52 12.70 1.29
N SER A 199 8.52 12.97 -0.02
CA SER A 199 9.49 12.34 -0.92
C SER A 199 10.92 12.65 -0.47
N GLY A 200 11.75 11.62 -0.40
CA GLY A 200 13.13 11.73 0.09
C GLY A 200 13.69 10.39 0.54
N THR A 201 14.97 10.40 0.94
CA THR A 201 15.65 9.23 1.49
C THR A 201 16.05 9.50 2.94
N TYR A 202 15.44 8.80 3.87
CA TYR A 202 15.61 8.97 5.31
C TYR A 202 16.56 7.89 5.85
N LEU A 203 17.78 8.28 6.24
CA LEU A 203 18.74 7.36 6.85
C LEU A 203 18.33 7.10 8.31
N ILE A 204 18.31 5.83 8.72
CA ILE A 204 18.01 5.44 10.11
C ILE A 204 19.07 4.52 10.69
N THR A 205 19.42 4.73 11.95
CA THR A 205 20.38 3.92 12.71
C THR A 205 19.75 3.15 13.87
N SER A 206 18.46 3.39 14.16
CA SER A 206 17.67 2.60 15.13
C SER A 206 16.31 2.25 14.55
N THR A 207 15.73 1.19 15.07
CA THR A 207 14.40 0.68 14.65
C THR A 207 13.30 1.73 14.83
N LEU A 208 12.47 1.89 13.83
CA LEU A 208 11.25 2.67 13.90
C LEU A 208 10.08 1.74 14.25
N THR A 209 9.23 2.14 15.18
CA THR A 209 8.06 1.36 15.59
C THR A 209 6.80 2.20 15.45
N SER A 210 5.83 1.72 14.67
CA SER A 210 4.53 2.37 14.58
C SER A 210 3.70 2.10 15.82
N LEU A 211 2.99 3.13 16.31
CA LEU A 211 2.06 2.99 17.42
C LEU A 211 0.73 2.41 16.95
N THR A 212 -0.07 1.91 17.88
CA THR A 212 -1.38 1.30 17.58
C THR A 212 -2.25 2.21 16.70
N GLY A 213 -2.73 1.68 15.59
CA GLY A 213 -3.63 2.37 14.67
C GLY A 213 -3.00 3.49 13.86
N GLN A 214 -1.69 3.70 13.94
CA GLN A 214 -1.02 4.70 13.10
C GLN A 214 -1.04 4.31 11.63
N ARG A 215 -1.17 5.33 10.77
CA ARG A 215 -0.99 5.20 9.34
C ARG A 215 0.27 5.96 8.92
N TRP A 216 1.24 5.25 8.37
CA TRP A 216 2.44 5.84 7.78
C TRP A 216 2.27 5.95 6.28
N LEU A 217 2.41 7.15 5.76
CA LEU A 217 2.11 7.50 4.38
C LEU A 217 3.35 8.07 3.70
N GLY A 218 3.94 7.32 2.78
CA GLY A 218 4.98 7.83 1.88
C GLY A 218 4.38 8.69 0.77
N ARG A 219 5.01 9.81 0.44
CA ARG A 219 4.61 10.66 -0.68
C ARG A 219 5.50 10.42 -1.90
N GLY A 220 4.95 10.61 -3.09
CA GLY A 220 5.65 10.37 -4.35
C GLY A 220 5.57 8.92 -4.86
N GLY A 221 4.63 8.13 -4.34
CA GLY A 221 4.41 6.73 -4.74
C GLY A 221 5.48 5.78 -4.18
N GLN A 222 5.45 4.53 -4.59
CA GLN A 222 6.23 3.41 -4.05
C GLN A 222 7.77 3.62 -4.03
N ARG A 223 8.29 4.57 -4.81
CA ARG A 223 9.74 4.89 -4.87
C ARG A 223 10.07 6.32 -4.47
N GLY A 224 9.07 7.14 -4.15
CA GLY A 224 9.26 8.54 -3.77
C GLY A 224 9.80 8.70 -2.36
N THR A 225 9.37 7.84 -1.44
CA THR A 225 9.82 7.84 -0.04
C THR A 225 10.63 6.59 0.23
N THR A 226 11.89 6.76 0.63
CA THR A 226 12.79 5.66 0.98
C THR A 226 13.30 5.82 2.41
N ILE A 227 13.17 4.79 3.22
CA ILE A 227 13.86 4.67 4.51
C ILE A 227 15.08 3.79 4.27
N LYS A 228 16.29 4.32 4.52
CA LYS A 228 17.56 3.66 4.27
C LYS A 228 18.19 3.17 5.57
N LYS A 229 18.71 1.96 5.55
CA LYS A 229 19.36 1.34 6.70
C LYS A 229 20.77 1.90 6.92
N GLY A 230 21.06 2.43 8.11
CA GLY A 230 22.37 2.95 8.51
C GLY A 230 23.10 2.10 9.55
N ALA A 231 22.44 1.10 10.14
CA ALA A 231 23.00 0.19 11.13
C ALA A 231 22.38 -1.21 11.01
N ASN A 232 22.94 -2.21 11.70
CA ASN A 232 22.36 -3.56 11.71
C ASN A 232 21.15 -3.65 12.64
N ILE A 233 20.00 -3.23 12.13
CA ILE A 233 18.73 -3.12 12.83
C ILE A 233 17.60 -3.77 12.01
N ASP A 234 16.52 -4.16 12.66
CA ASP A 234 15.24 -4.30 12.01
C ASP A 234 14.71 -2.87 11.70
N MET A 235 14.33 -2.60 10.46
CA MET A 235 14.08 -1.22 10.07
C MET A 235 12.76 -0.68 10.62
N VAL A 236 11.67 -1.41 10.37
CA VAL A 236 10.32 -0.99 10.78
C VAL A 236 9.62 -2.13 11.49
N VAL A 237 9.22 -1.90 12.72
CA VAL A 237 8.30 -2.76 13.48
C VAL A 237 6.90 -2.21 13.30
N VAL A 238 6.01 -3.03 12.72
CA VAL A 238 4.63 -2.64 12.43
C VAL A 238 3.74 -3.03 13.60
N GLY A 239 3.19 -2.03 14.27
CA GLY A 239 2.32 -2.19 15.44
C GLY A 239 0.91 -2.66 15.09
N THR A 240 0.13 -2.94 16.13
CA THR A 240 -1.29 -3.37 16.02
C THR A 240 -2.13 -2.32 15.29
N LEU A 241 -3.04 -2.76 14.40
CA LEU A 241 -3.95 -1.92 13.62
C LEU A 241 -3.25 -0.89 12.72
N SER A 242 -1.92 -0.97 12.59
CA SER A 242 -1.15 0.01 11.81
C SER A 242 -1.22 -0.26 10.32
N THR A 243 -1.17 0.82 9.56
CA THR A 243 -1.14 0.79 8.10
C THR A 243 0.12 1.49 7.58
N ILE A 244 0.88 0.81 6.73
CA ILE A 244 2.06 1.36 6.06
C ILE A 244 1.78 1.43 4.57
N LEU A 245 1.88 2.62 3.98
CA LEU A 245 1.60 2.86 2.56
C LEU A 245 2.75 3.57 1.86
N ASP A 246 3.06 3.13 0.63
CA ASP A 246 3.95 3.81 -0.32
C ASP A 246 5.36 4.10 0.25
N ILE A 247 5.86 3.21 1.13
CA ILE A 247 7.20 3.32 1.73
C ILE A 247 8.12 2.27 1.15
N ASN A 248 9.30 2.70 0.70
CA ASN A 248 10.39 1.84 0.27
C ASN A 248 11.42 1.72 1.40
N LEU A 249 11.83 0.50 1.74
CA LEU A 249 12.96 0.23 2.60
C LEU A 249 14.17 -0.19 1.75
N GLU A 250 15.32 0.40 2.03
CA GLU A 250 16.57 0.09 1.36
C GLU A 250 17.61 -0.40 2.37
N GLY A 251 18.01 -1.65 2.23
CA GLY A 251 19.12 -2.23 2.97
C GLY A 251 20.48 -1.84 2.37
N VAL A 252 21.56 -2.34 2.99
CA VAL A 252 22.95 -2.13 2.52
C VAL A 252 23.64 -3.47 2.20
N GLY A 253 22.92 -4.38 1.61
CA GLY A 253 23.45 -5.69 1.26
C GLY A 253 23.64 -6.59 2.48
N ALA A 254 24.51 -7.61 2.33
CA ALA A 254 24.77 -8.62 3.35
C ALA A 254 25.43 -8.09 4.64
N THR A 255 25.89 -6.84 4.65
CA THR A 255 26.57 -6.23 5.81
C THR A 255 25.66 -6.15 7.04
N TYR A 256 24.36 -5.92 6.84
CA TYR A 256 23.38 -5.80 7.91
C TYR A 256 22.23 -6.79 7.71
N THR A 257 22.15 -7.78 8.58
CA THR A 257 21.20 -8.90 8.50
C THR A 257 19.84 -8.62 9.16
N GLY A 258 19.64 -7.45 9.74
CA GLY A 258 18.35 -7.05 10.30
C GLY A 258 17.24 -7.02 9.23
N LYS A 259 16.00 -7.22 9.65
CA LYS A 259 14.83 -7.34 8.79
C LYS A 259 14.35 -6.00 8.24
N GLY A 260 13.54 -6.04 7.19
CA GLY A 260 12.84 -4.87 6.65
C GLY A 260 11.63 -4.49 7.49
N PHE A 261 10.44 -4.90 7.06
CA PHE A 261 9.22 -4.82 7.85
C PHE A 261 9.11 -6.04 8.75
N ARG A 262 8.96 -5.81 10.04
CA ARG A 262 8.81 -6.87 11.04
C ARG A 262 7.51 -6.71 11.81
N ILE A 263 6.72 -7.76 11.87
CA ILE A 263 5.49 -7.86 12.65
C ILE A 263 5.78 -8.77 13.85
N VAL A 264 5.79 -8.22 15.06
CA VAL A 264 6.17 -8.95 16.29
C VAL A 264 4.95 -9.43 17.09
N SER A 265 3.86 -8.67 17.05
CA SER A 265 2.63 -8.97 17.80
C SER A 265 1.48 -8.11 17.31
N GLY A 266 0.26 -8.37 17.81
CA GLY A 266 -0.93 -7.60 17.49
C GLY A 266 -1.71 -8.17 16.30
N PHE A 267 -2.68 -7.44 15.79
CA PHE A 267 -3.59 -7.88 14.73
C PHE A 267 -3.95 -6.72 13.79
N SER A 268 -4.48 -7.08 12.61
CA SER A 268 -4.97 -6.16 11.58
C SER A 268 -3.92 -5.14 11.09
N GLN A 269 -2.70 -5.59 10.87
CA GLN A 269 -1.68 -4.78 10.21
C GLN A 269 -1.94 -4.75 8.69
N THR A 270 -1.67 -3.60 8.06
CA THR A 270 -1.77 -3.44 6.62
C THR A 270 -0.46 -2.88 6.04
N ILE A 271 0.09 -3.54 5.03
CA ILE A 271 1.26 -3.07 4.28
C ILE A 271 0.85 -3.02 2.81
N THR A 272 0.84 -1.85 2.22
CA THR A 272 0.33 -1.68 0.84
C THR A 272 1.26 -0.82 0.00
N ARG A 273 1.53 -1.27 -1.22
CA ARG A 273 2.43 -0.60 -2.18
C ARG A 273 3.79 -0.25 -1.58
N CYS A 274 4.32 -1.19 -0.80
CA CYS A 274 5.60 -1.06 -0.13
C CYS A 274 6.66 -1.92 -0.81
N ARG A 275 7.91 -1.56 -0.56
CA ARG A 275 9.06 -2.25 -1.11
C ARG A 275 10.13 -2.41 -0.04
N ALA A 276 10.85 -3.54 -0.02
CA ALA A 276 12.02 -3.70 0.83
C ALA A 276 13.10 -4.46 0.04
N VAL A 277 14.19 -3.79 -0.28
CA VAL A 277 15.18 -4.29 -1.23
C VAL A 277 16.60 -4.13 -0.72
N ASN A 278 17.54 -4.84 -1.34
CA ASN A 278 18.94 -4.86 -0.96
C ASN A 278 19.10 -5.19 0.54
N MET A 279 18.20 -6.05 1.04
CA MET A 279 18.18 -6.46 2.46
C MET A 279 19.18 -7.59 2.70
N GLY A 280 19.92 -7.52 3.80
CA GLY A 280 20.76 -8.63 4.26
C GLY A 280 20.01 -9.62 5.16
N GLY A 281 18.75 -9.38 5.45
CA GLY A 281 17.79 -10.28 6.11
C GLY A 281 16.46 -10.28 5.37
N GLU A 282 15.41 -10.82 5.98
CA GLU A 282 14.10 -10.89 5.34
C GLU A 282 13.48 -9.49 5.13
N PRO A 283 13.09 -9.15 3.88
CA PRO A 283 12.34 -7.93 3.58
C PRO A 283 11.03 -7.78 4.36
N LEU A 284 10.30 -8.87 4.54
CA LEU A 284 9.07 -8.94 5.32
C LEU A 284 9.09 -10.17 6.23
N TYR A 285 8.90 -9.95 7.51
CA TYR A 285 9.01 -11.01 8.50
C TYR A 285 7.89 -10.94 9.55
N PHE A 286 7.23 -12.06 9.77
CA PHE A 286 6.24 -12.26 10.82
C PHE A 286 6.84 -13.16 11.90
N ASP A 287 6.93 -12.66 13.12
CA ASP A 287 7.31 -13.47 14.28
C ASP A 287 6.27 -14.55 14.60
N SER A 288 6.63 -15.54 15.38
CA SER A 288 5.82 -16.73 15.67
C SER A 288 4.46 -16.43 16.30
N ASN A 289 4.28 -15.31 16.96
CA ASN A 289 3.00 -14.89 17.55
C ASN A 289 2.48 -13.59 16.94
N ALA A 290 2.96 -13.25 15.75
CA ALA A 290 2.58 -12.02 15.09
C ALA A 290 1.14 -12.10 14.58
N GLY A 291 0.31 -11.32 15.17
CA GLY A 291 -1.06 -10.94 14.91
C GLY A 291 -1.91 -11.58 13.82
N GLY A 292 -3.14 -11.84 14.15
CA GLY A 292 -4.16 -12.26 13.20
C GLY A 292 -4.63 -11.14 12.27
N GLY A 293 -5.01 -11.49 11.04
CA GLY A 293 -5.64 -10.56 10.10
C GLY A 293 -4.69 -9.59 9.39
N ALA A 294 -3.41 -9.90 9.27
CA ALA A 294 -2.48 -9.05 8.52
C ALA A 294 -2.77 -9.08 7.01
N ASN A 295 -2.75 -7.89 6.39
CA ASN A 295 -2.98 -7.72 4.96
C ASN A 295 -1.75 -7.09 4.30
N VAL A 296 -1.23 -7.74 3.26
CA VAL A 296 -0.12 -7.24 2.45
C VAL A 296 -0.53 -7.19 0.98
N THR A 297 -0.49 -5.99 0.40
CA THR A 297 -0.95 -5.77 -0.98
C THR A 297 0.11 -5.02 -1.78
N VAL A 298 0.45 -5.52 -2.96
CA VAL A 298 1.47 -4.93 -3.85
C VAL A 298 2.79 -4.70 -3.08
N PHE A 299 3.52 -5.78 -2.83
CA PHE A 299 4.78 -5.76 -2.08
C PHE A 299 5.92 -6.31 -2.93
N GLU A 300 7.04 -5.59 -2.95
CA GLU A 300 8.29 -6.06 -3.54
C GLU A 300 9.32 -6.36 -2.44
N GLY A 301 9.86 -7.58 -2.41
CA GLY A 301 10.84 -7.99 -1.39
C GLY A 301 12.04 -8.73 -1.98
N TYR A 302 13.25 -8.18 -1.81
CA TYR A 302 14.49 -8.76 -2.32
C TYR A 302 15.58 -8.78 -1.25
N PRO A 303 15.87 -9.93 -0.60
CA PRO A 303 17.08 -10.09 0.18
C PRO A 303 18.28 -10.28 -0.76
N VAL A 304 19.47 -9.91 -0.31
CA VAL A 304 20.70 -10.09 -1.10
C VAL A 304 21.08 -11.56 -1.21
N ASP A 305 21.01 -12.30 -0.11
CA ASP A 305 21.21 -13.74 -0.07
C ASP A 305 19.86 -14.46 -0.06
N THR A 306 19.40 -14.85 -1.24
CA THR A 306 18.10 -15.51 -1.45
C THR A 306 18.07 -16.96 -1.01
N ASP A 307 19.21 -17.57 -0.71
CA ASP A 307 19.28 -18.94 -0.17
C ASP A 307 19.20 -18.95 1.35
N ALA A 308 19.79 -17.95 2.01
CA ALA A 308 19.73 -17.76 3.44
C ALA A 308 18.41 -17.15 3.93
N TYR A 309 17.86 -16.20 3.17
CA TYR A 309 16.69 -15.41 3.58
C TYR A 309 15.54 -15.50 2.56
N ALA A 310 14.32 -15.59 3.05
CA ALA A 310 13.12 -15.48 2.23
C ALA A 310 12.79 -14.00 1.94
N GLY A 311 12.11 -13.72 0.84
CA GLY A 311 11.56 -12.39 0.55
C GLY A 311 10.39 -12.03 1.45
N CYS A 312 9.67 -13.07 1.92
CA CYS A 312 8.66 -12.99 2.96
C CYS A 312 8.71 -14.26 3.78
N ALA A 313 8.82 -14.15 5.10
CA ALA A 313 8.83 -15.28 6.00
C ALA A 313 7.84 -15.12 7.15
N ILE A 314 7.11 -16.19 7.45
CA ILE A 314 6.28 -16.34 8.64
C ILE A 314 7.01 -17.36 9.51
N ALA A 315 7.55 -16.94 10.67
CA ALA A 315 8.48 -17.77 11.47
C ALA A 315 7.81 -19.00 12.08
N GLY A 316 6.53 -18.92 12.35
CA GLY A 316 5.75 -19.98 12.94
C GLY A 316 4.47 -19.40 13.53
N ASP A 317 3.52 -20.27 13.87
CA ASP A 317 2.28 -19.83 14.48
C ASP A 317 1.64 -20.95 15.26
N THR A 318 1.12 -20.64 16.44
CA THR A 318 0.39 -21.60 17.29
C THR A 318 -1.09 -21.28 17.37
N GLY A 319 -1.57 -20.23 16.69
CA GLY A 319 -2.94 -19.73 16.75
C GLY A 319 -3.58 -19.44 15.40
N PRO A 320 -4.88 -19.17 15.35
CA PRO A 320 -5.61 -18.84 14.12
C PRO A 320 -5.31 -17.38 13.71
N HIS A 321 -4.20 -17.16 13.05
CA HIS A 321 -3.77 -15.84 12.61
C HIS A 321 -3.75 -15.75 11.08
N PRO A 322 -4.89 -15.58 10.39
CA PRO A 322 -4.94 -15.49 8.94
C PRO A 322 -4.15 -14.29 8.43
N ARG A 323 -3.36 -14.51 7.39
CA ARG A 323 -2.58 -13.47 6.71
C ARG A 323 -2.90 -13.49 5.24
N PHE A 324 -3.19 -12.34 4.68
CA PHE A 324 -3.65 -12.18 3.30
C PHE A 324 -2.61 -11.41 2.50
N PHE A 325 -2.12 -12.04 1.42
CA PHE A 325 -1.12 -11.47 0.52
C PHE A 325 -1.68 -11.36 -0.88
N ARG A 326 -1.49 -10.20 -1.51
CA ARG A 326 -1.89 -9.97 -2.88
C ARG A 326 -0.86 -9.12 -3.63
N GLY A 327 -0.53 -9.49 -4.88
CA GLY A 327 0.41 -8.73 -5.68
C GLY A 327 1.84 -8.79 -5.11
N MET A 328 2.28 -9.96 -4.65
CA MET A 328 3.62 -10.17 -4.10
C MET A 328 4.63 -10.36 -5.22
N TRP A 329 5.69 -9.56 -5.25
CA TRP A 329 6.80 -9.72 -6.15
C TRP A 329 8.09 -10.03 -5.38
N LEU A 330 8.47 -11.29 -5.31
CA LEU A 330 9.67 -11.77 -4.62
C LEU A 330 10.64 -12.39 -5.65
N SER A 331 11.02 -11.62 -6.68
CA SER A 331 11.88 -12.12 -7.76
C SER A 331 13.22 -12.59 -7.22
N GLY A 332 13.57 -13.84 -7.51
CA GLY A 332 14.75 -14.49 -6.94
C GLY A 332 14.65 -14.87 -5.46
N ALA A 333 13.55 -14.56 -4.76
CA ALA A 333 13.37 -14.86 -3.35
C ALA A 333 12.15 -15.75 -3.07
N ASN A 334 12.16 -16.43 -1.94
CA ASN A 334 11.16 -17.40 -1.55
C ASN A 334 10.04 -16.77 -0.69
N PHE A 335 8.88 -17.40 -0.69
CA PHE A 335 7.86 -17.24 0.34
C PHE A 335 7.95 -18.43 1.29
N ALA A 336 8.13 -18.17 2.60
CA ALA A 336 8.36 -19.22 3.58
C ALA A 336 7.27 -19.26 4.66
N LEU A 337 6.74 -20.45 4.93
CA LEU A 337 5.87 -20.75 6.06
C LEU A 337 6.64 -21.62 7.06
N GLY A 338 6.84 -21.11 8.28
CA GLY A 338 7.44 -21.85 9.38
C GLY A 338 6.46 -22.80 10.07
N PRO A 339 6.89 -23.43 11.20
CA PRO A 339 6.08 -24.40 11.92
C PRO A 339 4.72 -23.87 12.37
N GLY A 340 3.65 -24.60 12.04
CA GLY A 340 2.27 -24.22 12.37
C GLY A 340 1.70 -23.01 11.61
N ALA A 341 2.50 -22.36 10.77
CA ALA A 341 2.07 -21.16 10.03
C ALA A 341 1.06 -21.50 8.92
N GLY A 342 0.27 -20.50 8.53
CA GLY A 342 -0.71 -20.60 7.44
C GLY A 342 -2.15 -20.36 7.89
N ASN A 343 -2.65 -21.13 8.77
CA ASN A 343 -3.89 -21.03 9.56
C ASN A 343 -5.03 -20.15 8.98
N GLY A 344 -5.48 -20.46 7.75
CA GLY A 344 -6.54 -19.74 7.05
C GLY A 344 -6.08 -18.52 6.25
N GLY A 345 -4.78 -18.32 6.08
CA GLY A 345 -4.22 -17.27 5.22
C GLY A 345 -4.31 -17.58 3.73
N SER A 346 -4.04 -16.56 2.91
CA SER A 346 -3.99 -16.74 1.46
C SER A 346 -2.98 -15.85 0.77
N MET A 347 -2.53 -16.28 -0.42
CA MET A 347 -1.70 -15.47 -1.33
C MET A 347 -2.26 -15.56 -2.74
N SER A 348 -2.41 -14.43 -3.40
CA SER A 348 -2.88 -14.35 -4.79
C SER A 348 -2.10 -13.31 -5.60
N GLU A 349 -2.13 -13.47 -6.94
CA GLU A 349 -1.50 -12.53 -7.88
C GLU A 349 -0.01 -12.30 -7.54
N PHE A 350 0.78 -13.37 -7.53
CA PHE A 350 2.17 -13.31 -7.07
C PHE A 350 3.17 -13.76 -8.15
N TYR A 351 4.42 -13.29 -7.98
CA TYR A 351 5.61 -13.79 -8.66
C TYR A 351 6.70 -14.01 -7.62
N ILE A 352 7.10 -15.26 -7.38
CA ILE A 352 8.09 -15.63 -6.37
C ILE A 352 9.08 -16.64 -6.95
N ARG A 353 10.25 -16.83 -6.31
CA ARG A 353 11.19 -17.89 -6.70
C ARG A 353 10.59 -19.24 -6.35
N ASP A 354 10.26 -19.46 -5.07
CA ASP A 354 9.82 -20.77 -4.57
C ASP A 354 8.94 -20.63 -3.33
N LEU A 355 8.21 -21.72 -3.03
CA LEU A 355 7.44 -21.90 -1.81
C LEU A 355 8.23 -22.80 -0.86
N ARG A 356 8.52 -22.33 0.36
CA ARG A 356 9.17 -23.10 1.42
C ARG A 356 8.19 -23.32 2.56
N TYR A 357 7.68 -24.53 2.70
CA TYR A 357 6.70 -24.89 3.71
C TYR A 357 7.32 -25.80 4.75
N ASP A 358 7.14 -25.49 6.03
CA ASP A 358 7.41 -26.43 7.11
C ASP A 358 6.41 -27.59 7.09
N ALA A 359 6.85 -28.75 7.58
CA ALA A 359 5.99 -29.95 7.60
C ALA A 359 4.75 -29.82 8.49
N THR A 360 4.73 -28.87 9.39
CA THR A 360 3.60 -28.60 10.29
C THR A 360 2.78 -27.35 9.89
N SER A 361 3.11 -26.69 8.76
CA SER A 361 2.32 -25.57 8.25
C SER A 361 0.93 -26.05 7.78
N THR A 362 -0.10 -25.20 7.92
CA THR A 362 -1.50 -25.62 7.74
C THR A 362 -2.35 -24.58 6.99
N LEU A 363 -3.40 -25.05 6.31
CA LEU A 363 -4.56 -24.25 5.84
C LEU A 363 -4.19 -22.95 5.10
N PHE A 364 -3.21 -22.99 4.19
CA PHE A 364 -2.87 -21.82 3.40
C PHE A 364 -3.37 -21.97 1.95
N HIS A 365 -4.10 -20.96 1.47
CA HIS A 365 -4.64 -20.95 0.11
C HIS A 365 -3.75 -20.11 -0.82
N ILE A 366 -3.36 -20.68 -1.97
CA ILE A 366 -2.55 -19.98 -2.98
C ILE A 366 -3.27 -20.02 -4.31
N SER A 367 -3.37 -18.86 -4.97
CA SER A 367 -4.03 -18.77 -6.27
C SER A 367 -3.39 -17.74 -7.21
N ASN A 368 -3.53 -18.01 -8.51
CA ASN A 368 -3.20 -17.05 -9.58
C ASN A 368 -1.79 -16.47 -9.48
N GLY A 369 -0.77 -17.32 -9.55
CA GLY A 369 0.60 -16.86 -9.41
C GLY A 369 1.63 -17.68 -10.17
N ARG A 370 2.91 -17.32 -10.00
CA ARG A 370 4.02 -18.03 -10.61
C ARG A 370 5.14 -18.29 -9.61
N CYS A 371 5.57 -19.55 -9.53
CA CYS A 371 6.83 -19.98 -8.91
C CYS A 371 7.87 -20.13 -10.01
N ALA A 372 8.88 -19.28 -10.00
CA ALA A 372 9.82 -19.11 -11.12
C ALA A 372 11.10 -19.93 -11.00
N THR A 373 11.17 -20.90 -10.09
CA THR A 373 12.35 -21.75 -9.88
C THR A 373 12.67 -22.55 -11.13
N GLN A 374 13.79 -22.26 -11.77
CA GLN A 374 14.28 -23.06 -12.88
C GLN A 374 15.23 -24.12 -12.36
N GLY A 375 14.92 -25.39 -12.66
CA GLY A 375 15.83 -26.51 -12.40
C GLY A 375 15.87 -27.07 -10.98
N ALA A 376 15.28 -26.39 -9.99
CA ALA A 376 15.12 -26.91 -8.64
C ALA A 376 13.70 -27.37 -8.37
N THR A 377 13.53 -28.36 -7.48
CA THR A 377 12.22 -28.90 -7.12
C THR A 377 11.58 -28.06 -6.02
N THR A 378 10.38 -27.53 -6.25
CA THR A 378 9.54 -26.96 -5.19
C THR A 378 9.00 -28.08 -4.33
N THR A 379 9.37 -28.14 -3.07
CA THR A 379 8.89 -29.16 -2.13
C THR A 379 7.75 -28.59 -1.29
N LEU A 380 6.55 -29.11 -1.49
CA LEU A 380 5.36 -28.75 -0.71
C LEU A 380 5.22 -29.71 0.47
N LYS A 381 5.07 -29.15 1.66
CA LYS A 381 4.88 -29.84 2.94
C LYS A 381 3.67 -29.32 3.67
N GLY A 382 3.30 -29.94 4.79
CA GLY A 382 2.24 -29.46 5.68
C GLY A 382 0.86 -30.03 5.38
N TYR A 383 -0.17 -29.39 5.96
CA TYR A 383 -1.53 -29.93 6.02
C TYR A 383 -2.57 -29.01 5.35
N ASP A 384 -3.47 -29.60 4.57
CA ASP A 384 -4.67 -28.95 4.02
C ASP A 384 -4.42 -27.64 3.24
N HIS A 385 -3.28 -27.56 2.54
CA HIS A 385 -3.02 -26.43 1.65
C HIS A 385 -3.81 -26.56 0.34
N SER A 386 -4.36 -25.45 -0.14
CA SER A 386 -5.04 -25.35 -1.42
C SER A 386 -4.25 -24.47 -2.39
N ILE A 387 -3.92 -25.00 -3.55
CA ILE A 387 -3.10 -24.34 -4.58
C ILE A 387 -3.84 -24.44 -5.91
N ASP A 388 -4.23 -23.31 -6.50
CA ASP A 388 -4.92 -23.27 -7.79
C ASP A 388 -4.44 -22.10 -8.67
N GLY A 389 -4.44 -22.30 -9.99
CA GLY A 389 -4.01 -21.27 -10.94
C GLY A 389 -2.53 -20.89 -10.83
N VAL A 390 -1.67 -21.77 -10.32
CA VAL A 390 -0.25 -21.50 -10.11
C VAL A 390 0.58 -22.16 -11.20
N ALA A 391 1.44 -21.38 -11.87
CA ALA A 391 2.43 -21.88 -12.82
C ALA A 391 3.76 -22.14 -12.11
N PHE A 392 4.17 -23.41 -12.02
CA PHE A 392 5.49 -23.80 -11.54
C PHE A 392 6.46 -23.93 -12.73
N ALA A 393 7.61 -23.27 -12.64
CA ALA A 393 8.64 -23.36 -13.69
C ALA A 393 9.54 -24.60 -13.54
N GLY A 394 9.56 -25.23 -12.35
CA GLY A 394 10.33 -26.43 -12.02
C GLY A 394 9.46 -27.58 -11.55
N PRO A 395 10.08 -28.74 -11.27
CA PRO A 395 9.41 -29.90 -10.67
C PRO A 395 8.76 -29.56 -9.33
N VAL A 396 7.66 -30.22 -8.99
CA VAL A 396 7.03 -30.14 -7.68
C VAL A 396 7.12 -31.49 -6.99
N ALA A 397 7.55 -31.50 -5.74
CA ALA A 397 7.52 -32.68 -4.87
C ALA A 397 6.53 -32.45 -3.71
N LEU A 398 5.71 -33.45 -3.44
CA LEU A 398 4.88 -33.51 -2.24
C LEU A 398 5.62 -34.38 -1.21
N ASP A 399 6.14 -33.75 -0.15
CA ASP A 399 6.90 -34.43 0.88
C ASP A 399 6.26 -34.18 2.25
N SER A 400 5.91 -35.25 2.95
CA SER A 400 5.21 -35.16 4.24
C SER A 400 3.93 -34.33 4.21
N ALA A 401 3.29 -34.27 3.04
CA ALA A 401 2.11 -33.45 2.78
C ALA A 401 0.85 -34.26 3.07
N GLN A 402 -0.08 -33.70 3.85
CA GLN A 402 -1.38 -34.28 4.12
C GLN A 402 -2.47 -33.28 3.70
N GLY A 403 -3.38 -33.72 2.81
CA GLY A 403 -4.49 -32.86 2.37
C GLY A 403 -4.11 -31.72 1.42
N ILE A 404 -2.92 -31.74 0.79
CA ILE A 404 -2.59 -30.72 -0.21
C ILE A 404 -3.48 -30.89 -1.45
N ASN A 405 -4.22 -29.85 -1.78
CA ASN A 405 -5.07 -29.78 -2.95
C ASN A 405 -4.40 -28.96 -4.06
N LEU A 406 -3.96 -29.64 -5.13
CA LEU A 406 -3.51 -28.99 -6.37
C LEU A 406 -4.70 -28.88 -7.32
N GLY A 407 -5.19 -27.67 -7.55
CA GLY A 407 -6.31 -27.40 -8.45
C GLY A 407 -5.99 -27.67 -9.93
N PRO A 408 -7.03 -27.81 -10.78
CA PRO A 408 -6.86 -28.16 -12.19
C PRO A 408 -6.19 -27.08 -13.03
N SER A 409 -6.18 -25.84 -12.57
CA SER A 409 -5.57 -24.70 -13.27
C SER A 409 -4.06 -24.55 -12.99
N CYS A 410 -3.45 -25.44 -12.20
CA CYS A 410 -2.01 -25.44 -11.96
C CYS A 410 -1.25 -25.99 -13.17
N SER A 411 -0.12 -25.34 -13.52
CA SER A 411 0.84 -25.86 -14.49
C SER A 411 2.07 -26.38 -13.75
N VAL A 412 2.29 -27.70 -13.79
CA VAL A 412 3.39 -28.39 -13.10
C VAL A 412 4.17 -29.22 -14.11
N PRO A 413 5.48 -28.94 -14.37
CA PRO A 413 6.27 -29.70 -15.34
C PRO A 413 6.41 -31.19 -14.98
N SER A 414 6.63 -31.50 -13.71
CA SER A 414 6.60 -32.84 -13.17
C SER A 414 6.22 -32.80 -11.69
N LEU A 415 5.50 -33.84 -11.24
CA LEU A 415 5.08 -34.00 -9.86
C LEU A 415 5.67 -35.28 -9.30
N THR A 416 6.44 -35.18 -8.21
CA THR A 416 6.96 -36.35 -7.47
C THR A 416 6.19 -36.46 -6.16
N GLU A 417 5.76 -37.68 -5.84
CA GLU A 417 5.04 -37.98 -4.61
C GLU A 417 5.92 -38.90 -3.76
N ASN A 418 6.31 -38.43 -2.59
CA ASN A 418 6.97 -39.29 -1.62
C ASN A 418 5.92 -40.11 -0.87
N ALA A 419 5.86 -41.39 -1.23
CA ALA A 419 4.70 -42.29 -1.16
C ALA A 419 4.24 -42.72 0.24
N THR A 420 4.85 -42.32 1.36
CA THR A 420 4.53 -42.98 2.63
C THR A 420 3.36 -42.35 3.41
N ASN A 421 3.00 -41.08 3.18
CA ASN A 421 1.91 -40.43 3.93
C ASN A 421 1.16 -39.31 3.17
N SER A 422 1.26 -39.20 1.85
CA SER A 422 0.61 -38.12 1.11
C SER A 422 -0.86 -38.43 0.88
N GLN A 423 -1.74 -37.96 1.75
CA GLN A 423 -3.16 -37.82 1.44
C GLN A 423 -3.34 -36.46 0.73
N TYR A 424 -3.53 -36.47 -0.59
CA TYR A 424 -3.81 -35.25 -1.32
C TYR A 424 -5.03 -35.46 -2.21
N ASN A 425 -5.86 -34.44 -2.29
CA ASN A 425 -6.96 -34.31 -3.23
C ASN A 425 -6.46 -33.47 -4.41
N SER A 426 -5.62 -34.05 -5.28
CA SER A 426 -5.25 -33.36 -6.50
C SER A 426 -6.31 -33.55 -7.56
N VAL A 427 -6.90 -32.47 -8.04
CA VAL A 427 -7.71 -32.46 -9.27
C VAL A 427 -6.80 -32.27 -10.50
N TYR A 428 -5.50 -32.07 -10.28
CA TYR A 428 -4.52 -31.95 -11.34
C TYR A 428 -4.26 -33.33 -11.96
N VAL A 429 -4.74 -33.51 -13.19
CA VAL A 429 -4.69 -34.76 -13.94
C VAL A 429 -3.58 -34.65 -14.97
N GLN A 430 -2.40 -35.18 -14.67
CA GLN A 430 -1.30 -35.30 -15.64
C GLN A 430 -1.01 -36.77 -15.93
N ARG A 431 -0.92 -37.10 -17.24
CA ARG A 431 -0.42 -38.42 -17.65
C ARG A 431 1.07 -38.51 -17.26
N ARG A 432 1.41 -39.56 -16.55
CA ARG A 432 2.77 -39.88 -16.14
C ARG A 432 3.17 -41.27 -16.63
N THR A 433 4.47 -41.46 -16.81
CA THR A 433 5.06 -42.73 -17.15
C THR A 433 5.67 -43.38 -15.91
N TYR A 434 5.62 -44.68 -15.81
CA TYR A 434 6.38 -45.48 -14.87
C TYR A 434 6.81 -46.79 -15.55
N THR A 435 7.80 -47.46 -15.01
CA THR A 435 8.19 -48.80 -15.52
C THR A 435 7.66 -49.84 -14.57
N PRO A 436 6.61 -50.61 -14.96
CA PRO A 436 6.13 -51.70 -14.13
C PRO A 436 7.22 -52.73 -13.90
N THR A 437 7.28 -53.31 -12.71
CA THR A 437 8.07 -54.53 -12.48
C THR A 437 7.23 -55.73 -12.83
N TRP A 438 7.82 -56.66 -13.57
CA TRP A 438 7.19 -57.93 -13.93
C TRP A 438 7.80 -59.06 -13.11
N THR A 439 6.97 -59.74 -12.32
CA THR A 439 7.43 -60.77 -11.37
C THR A 439 6.52 -61.99 -11.37
N GLN A 440 7.04 -63.10 -10.83
CA GLN A 440 6.30 -64.28 -10.44
C GLN A 440 6.69 -64.69 -9.02
N THR A 441 5.95 -65.58 -8.39
CA THR A 441 6.30 -66.06 -7.03
C THR A 441 7.48 -67.03 -7.04
N SER A 442 7.60 -67.82 -8.09
CA SER A 442 8.56 -68.94 -8.20
C SER A 442 9.70 -68.69 -9.20
N ALA A 443 9.61 -67.67 -10.04
CA ALA A 443 10.59 -67.32 -11.04
C ALA A 443 10.63 -65.80 -11.26
N THR A 444 11.67 -65.30 -11.94
CA THR A 444 11.75 -63.88 -12.32
C THR A 444 11.80 -63.80 -13.84
N PRO A 445 10.65 -63.39 -14.48
CA PRO A 445 10.67 -63.06 -15.89
C PRO A 445 11.59 -61.87 -16.17
N ALA A 446 12.20 -61.82 -17.36
CA ALA A 446 13.00 -60.69 -17.79
C ALA A 446 12.59 -60.21 -19.16
N ILE A 447 12.38 -58.90 -19.30
CA ILE A 447 11.87 -58.28 -20.53
C ILE A 447 12.87 -58.40 -21.71
N GLY A 448 14.18 -58.49 -21.42
CA GLY A 448 15.20 -58.58 -22.46
C GLY A 448 15.18 -57.36 -23.39
N ASP A 449 15.13 -57.63 -24.71
CA ASP A 449 15.00 -56.61 -25.76
C ASP A 449 13.52 -56.24 -26.07
N GLY A 450 12.56 -56.80 -25.33
CA GLY A 450 11.17 -56.39 -25.37
C GLY A 450 10.90 -55.04 -24.68
N THR A 451 9.64 -54.63 -24.61
CA THR A 451 9.24 -53.40 -23.93
C THR A 451 8.17 -53.67 -22.89
N LEU A 452 8.32 -53.02 -21.72
CA LEU A 452 7.30 -52.98 -20.68
C LEU A 452 7.11 -51.55 -20.23
N THR A 453 5.97 -50.98 -20.58
CA THR A 453 5.67 -49.56 -20.32
C THR A 453 4.42 -49.44 -19.47
N GLY A 454 4.44 -48.43 -18.60
CA GLY A 454 3.28 -48.07 -17.80
C GLY A 454 3.01 -46.56 -17.90
N ASN A 455 1.75 -46.24 -18.03
CA ASN A 455 1.26 -44.89 -17.94
C ASN A 455 0.18 -44.82 -16.87
N TYR A 456 0.09 -43.73 -16.18
CA TYR A 456 -1.02 -43.53 -15.24
C TYR A 456 -1.46 -42.07 -15.16
N VAL A 457 -2.66 -41.92 -14.68
CA VAL A 457 -3.28 -40.65 -14.30
C VAL A 457 -3.92 -40.86 -12.94
N ARG A 458 -3.62 -40.01 -11.96
CA ARG A 458 -4.27 -40.08 -10.65
C ARG A 458 -5.09 -38.83 -10.39
N ALA A 459 -6.32 -39.00 -9.88
CA ALA A 459 -7.21 -37.96 -9.42
C ALA A 459 -7.75 -38.38 -8.03
N GLY A 460 -7.28 -37.77 -6.97
CA GLY A 460 -7.58 -38.16 -5.59
C GLY A 460 -7.21 -39.63 -5.32
N HIS A 461 -8.17 -40.43 -4.86
CA HIS A 461 -8.00 -41.85 -4.61
C HIS A 461 -8.23 -42.75 -5.87
N MET A 462 -8.55 -42.16 -7.02
CA MET A 462 -8.70 -42.91 -8.26
C MET A 462 -7.43 -42.82 -9.10
N CYS A 463 -6.90 -43.97 -9.49
CA CYS A 463 -5.79 -44.09 -10.43
C CYS A 463 -6.26 -44.83 -11.69
N HIS A 464 -6.14 -44.15 -12.83
CA HIS A 464 -6.26 -44.81 -14.12
C HIS A 464 -4.87 -45.24 -14.58
N VAL A 465 -4.67 -46.50 -14.86
CA VAL A 465 -3.38 -47.07 -15.26
C VAL A 465 -3.51 -47.77 -16.62
N GLN A 466 -2.46 -47.65 -17.41
CA GLN A 466 -2.28 -48.41 -18.67
C GLN A 466 -0.92 -49.11 -18.60
N ILE A 467 -0.92 -50.43 -18.84
CA ILE A 467 0.29 -51.24 -18.86
C ILE A 467 0.34 -51.95 -20.21
N GLU A 468 1.50 -51.94 -20.85
CA GLU A 468 1.76 -52.63 -22.09
C GLU A 468 3.07 -53.39 -22.02
N LEU A 469 3.01 -54.69 -22.31
CA LEU A 469 4.14 -55.58 -22.52
C LEU A 469 4.20 -55.97 -23.99
N VAL A 470 5.34 -55.83 -24.62
CA VAL A 470 5.67 -56.42 -25.93
C VAL A 470 6.90 -57.27 -25.74
N ALA A 471 6.75 -58.57 -25.97
CA ALA A 471 7.83 -59.55 -25.86
C ALA A 471 8.87 -59.36 -26.97
N GLY A 472 10.13 -59.38 -26.64
CA GLY A 472 11.25 -59.35 -27.55
C GLY A 472 11.86 -60.72 -27.77
N SER A 473 12.89 -60.79 -28.60
CA SER A 473 13.57 -62.03 -28.95
C SER A 473 14.39 -62.63 -27.80
N THR A 474 14.79 -61.80 -26.84
CA THR A 474 15.58 -62.21 -25.63
C THR A 474 14.72 -62.19 -24.35
N THR A 475 13.39 -61.98 -24.48
CA THR A 475 12.48 -61.98 -23.33
C THR A 475 12.40 -63.40 -22.74
N THR A 476 12.52 -63.48 -21.41
CA THR A 476 12.33 -64.72 -20.66
C THR A 476 11.05 -64.68 -19.85
N PHE A 477 10.20 -65.72 -19.98
CA PHE A 477 8.84 -65.69 -19.47
C PHE A 477 8.66 -66.31 -18.08
N GLY A 478 9.77 -66.65 -17.40
CA GLY A 478 9.75 -67.30 -16.09
C GLY A 478 9.30 -68.79 -16.20
N ASP A 479 8.44 -69.18 -15.28
CA ASP A 479 8.00 -70.59 -15.19
C ASP A 479 6.47 -70.79 -15.39
N ALA A 480 6.05 -72.06 -15.45
CA ALA A 480 4.64 -72.42 -15.57
C ALA A 480 3.93 -72.63 -14.22
N ALA A 481 4.60 -72.40 -13.09
CA ALA A 481 4.10 -72.68 -11.75
C ALA A 481 3.28 -71.56 -11.15
N SER A 482 3.66 -70.34 -11.40
CA SER A 482 3.01 -69.13 -10.79
C SER A 482 2.58 -68.12 -11.83
N GLY A 483 1.54 -67.35 -11.52
CA GLY A 483 1.01 -66.29 -12.39
C GLY A 483 1.85 -65.03 -12.42
N TYR A 484 1.73 -64.29 -13.50
CA TYR A 484 2.37 -63.00 -13.69
C TYR A 484 1.80 -61.94 -12.75
N ARG A 485 2.71 -61.09 -12.25
CA ARG A 485 2.41 -59.89 -11.45
C ARG A 485 3.06 -58.70 -12.11
N PHE A 486 2.28 -57.62 -12.30
CA PHE A 486 2.80 -56.35 -12.79
C PHE A 486 2.56 -55.30 -11.71
N SER A 487 3.62 -54.61 -11.32
CA SER A 487 3.50 -53.58 -10.28
C SER A 487 2.63 -52.42 -10.73
N LEU A 488 1.93 -51.84 -9.77
CA LEU A 488 1.10 -50.64 -9.93
C LEU A 488 1.88 -49.40 -9.48
N PRO A 489 1.56 -48.20 -9.98
CA PRO A 489 2.19 -46.97 -9.51
C PRO A 489 1.85 -46.65 -8.05
N PHE A 490 0.70 -47.11 -7.56
CA PHE A 490 0.23 -46.95 -6.17
C PHE A 490 -0.44 -48.25 -5.67
N PRO A 491 -0.31 -48.55 -4.36
CA PRO A 491 -1.03 -49.66 -3.79
C PRO A 491 -2.55 -49.50 -3.90
N GLY A 492 -3.25 -50.61 -4.09
CA GLY A 492 -4.71 -50.66 -4.04
C GLY A 492 -5.28 -50.36 -2.66
N HIS A 493 -6.58 -50.07 -2.60
CA HIS A 493 -7.30 -49.79 -1.36
C HIS A 493 -7.14 -50.92 -0.33
N LEU A 494 -6.99 -50.56 0.95
CA LEU A 494 -6.67 -51.51 2.01
C LEU A 494 -7.79 -52.46 2.38
N SER A 495 -9.04 -52.07 2.18
CA SER A 495 -10.18 -52.74 2.78
C SER A 495 -10.87 -53.73 1.85
N PHE A 496 -10.60 -53.72 0.53
CA PHE A 496 -11.28 -54.58 -0.42
C PHE A 496 -10.44 -54.91 -1.66
N ASN A 497 -10.74 -56.07 -2.23
CA ASN A 497 -10.18 -56.49 -3.49
C ASN A 497 -10.92 -55.84 -4.66
N GLN A 498 -10.18 -55.46 -5.68
CA GLN A 498 -10.72 -54.86 -6.91
C GLN A 498 -10.51 -55.86 -8.07
N ARG A 499 -11.55 -56.18 -8.81
CA ARG A 499 -11.51 -57.22 -9.81
C ARG A 499 -12.28 -56.84 -11.08
N GLY A 500 -12.04 -57.59 -12.17
CA GLY A 500 -12.79 -57.45 -13.40
C GLY A 500 -12.23 -56.38 -14.34
N PHE A 501 -10.94 -56.08 -14.25
CA PHE A 501 -10.30 -55.16 -15.17
C PHE A 501 -9.91 -55.88 -16.46
N PRO A 502 -10.35 -55.44 -17.66
CA PRO A 502 -10.09 -56.13 -18.90
C PRO A 502 -8.60 -56.08 -19.27
N VAL A 503 -8.10 -57.21 -19.75
CA VAL A 503 -6.75 -57.41 -20.29
C VAL A 503 -6.84 -58.07 -21.64
N ARG A 504 -6.15 -57.53 -22.63
CA ARG A 504 -5.95 -58.13 -23.93
C ARG A 504 -4.60 -58.80 -23.99
N ILE A 505 -4.53 -60.04 -24.45
CA ILE A 505 -3.29 -60.75 -24.73
C ILE A 505 -3.38 -61.19 -26.20
N TYR A 506 -2.33 -60.88 -26.95
CA TYR A 506 -2.28 -61.25 -28.38
C TYR A 506 -1.08 -62.09 -28.66
N ASP A 507 -1.34 -63.25 -29.23
CA ASP A 507 -0.35 -64.19 -29.76
C ASP A 507 -0.07 -63.83 -31.24
N THR A 508 1.08 -63.21 -31.45
CA THR A 508 1.49 -62.75 -32.77
C THR A 508 1.74 -63.94 -33.73
N SER A 509 2.23 -65.03 -33.20
CA SER A 509 2.55 -66.23 -34.02
C SER A 509 1.33 -66.99 -34.51
N ALA A 510 0.30 -67.05 -33.69
CA ALA A 510 -0.97 -67.73 -34.02
C ALA A 510 -2.05 -66.77 -34.57
N GLY A 511 -1.81 -65.44 -34.48
CA GLY A 511 -2.81 -64.40 -34.77
C GLY A 511 -4.06 -64.50 -33.88
N ALA A 512 -3.89 -64.92 -32.64
CA ALA A 512 -4.98 -65.23 -31.71
C ALA A 512 -5.08 -64.18 -30.58
N ASP A 513 -6.30 -63.71 -30.29
CA ASP A 513 -6.63 -62.79 -29.18
C ASP A 513 -7.19 -63.57 -27.98
N PHE A 514 -6.69 -63.30 -26.80
CA PHE A 514 -7.21 -63.77 -25.52
C PHE A 514 -7.67 -62.61 -24.65
N THR A 515 -8.89 -62.67 -24.16
CA THR A 515 -9.43 -61.74 -23.20
C THR A 515 -9.24 -62.26 -21.78
N GLY A 516 -8.51 -61.52 -20.97
CA GLY A 516 -8.29 -61.84 -19.56
C GLY A 516 -8.84 -60.74 -18.63
N TRP A 517 -8.69 -60.97 -17.35
CA TRP A 517 -9.14 -60.09 -16.29
C TRP A 517 -8.03 -59.89 -15.28
N ALA A 518 -7.71 -58.62 -14.98
CA ALA A 518 -6.82 -58.30 -13.92
C ALA A 518 -7.57 -58.12 -12.60
N SER A 519 -6.88 -58.35 -11.50
CA SER A 519 -7.35 -58.12 -10.13
C SER A 519 -6.25 -57.56 -9.24
N ILE A 520 -6.64 -56.74 -8.28
CA ILE A 520 -5.79 -56.12 -7.25
C ILE A 520 -6.30 -56.63 -5.91
N GLY A 521 -5.44 -57.26 -5.11
CA GLY A 521 -5.77 -57.63 -3.74
C GLY A 521 -5.77 -56.42 -2.82
N ALA A 522 -6.48 -56.50 -1.69
CA ALA A 522 -6.53 -55.43 -0.71
C ALA A 522 -5.10 -55.02 -0.26
N GLY A 523 -4.75 -53.76 -0.44
CA GLY A 523 -3.45 -53.18 -0.09
C GLY A 523 -2.26 -53.64 -0.94
N GLN A 524 -2.48 -54.44 -2.01
CA GLN A 524 -1.43 -54.90 -2.92
C GLN A 524 -0.99 -53.78 -3.88
N ASP A 525 0.26 -53.79 -4.25
CA ASP A 525 0.91 -52.87 -5.18
C ASP A 525 1.13 -53.47 -6.57
N TYR A 526 0.45 -54.59 -6.88
CA TYR A 526 0.51 -55.30 -8.17
C TYR A 526 -0.84 -55.85 -8.60
N ILE A 527 -0.96 -56.07 -9.90
CA ILE A 527 -2.07 -56.84 -10.48
C ILE A 527 -1.67 -58.28 -10.70
N THR A 528 -2.65 -59.16 -10.59
CA THR A 528 -2.62 -60.53 -11.13
C THR A 528 -3.61 -60.67 -12.27
N ILE A 529 -3.31 -61.45 -13.27
CA ILE A 529 -4.10 -61.58 -14.50
C ILE A 529 -4.52 -63.02 -14.69
N SER A 530 -5.77 -63.23 -15.09
CA SER A 530 -6.34 -64.55 -15.40
C SER A 530 -7.09 -64.52 -16.71
N VAL A 531 -7.02 -65.65 -17.47
CA VAL A 531 -7.83 -65.96 -18.64
C VAL A 531 -8.68 -67.18 -18.31
N GLY A 532 -9.99 -66.98 -18.28
CA GLY A 532 -10.88 -68.00 -17.70
C GLY A 532 -10.56 -68.31 -16.23
N ALA A 533 -10.41 -69.56 -15.87
CA ALA A 533 -10.07 -69.97 -14.50
C ALA A 533 -8.54 -70.03 -14.22
N GLN A 534 -7.70 -69.75 -15.20
CA GLN A 534 -6.25 -69.93 -15.07
C GLN A 534 -5.51 -68.55 -15.03
N GLN A 535 -4.50 -68.47 -14.16
CA GLN A 535 -3.62 -67.33 -14.18
C GLN A 535 -2.75 -67.30 -15.44
N VAL A 536 -2.46 -66.08 -15.93
CA VAL A 536 -1.52 -65.85 -17.04
C VAL A 536 -0.09 -66.12 -16.53
N ARG A 537 0.62 -67.01 -17.25
CA ARG A 537 1.95 -67.52 -16.93
C ARG A 537 2.70 -67.95 -18.19
N ALA A 538 3.92 -68.46 -18.09
CA ALA A 538 4.78 -68.77 -19.23
C ALA A 538 4.11 -69.71 -20.27
N THR A 539 3.15 -70.55 -19.87
CA THR A 539 2.46 -71.55 -20.75
C THR A 539 0.93 -71.40 -20.78
N SER A 540 0.41 -70.26 -20.29
CA SER A 540 -1.05 -70.00 -20.25
C SER A 540 -1.33 -68.49 -20.43
N PRO A 541 -2.28 -68.09 -21.29
CA PRO A 541 -3.18 -68.88 -22.12
C PRO A 541 -2.52 -69.50 -23.39
N MET A 542 -1.30 -69.11 -23.66
CA MET A 542 -0.47 -69.48 -24.79
C MET A 542 0.97 -69.74 -24.34
N THR A 543 1.81 -70.32 -25.19
CA THR A 543 3.25 -70.30 -25.02
C THR A 543 3.78 -68.98 -25.59
N TRP A 544 4.30 -68.13 -24.72
CA TRP A 544 4.76 -66.81 -25.12
C TRP A 544 5.99 -66.85 -26.02
N ALA A 545 6.03 -65.96 -27.01
CA ALA A 545 7.07 -65.82 -28.01
C ALA A 545 7.38 -64.34 -28.31
N ASN A 546 8.40 -64.12 -29.14
CA ASN A 546 8.74 -62.77 -29.64
C ASN A 546 7.57 -62.11 -30.39
N GLY A 547 7.25 -60.89 -30.08
CA GLY A 547 6.18 -60.10 -30.67
C GLY A 547 4.83 -60.24 -29.97
N ASP A 548 4.68 -61.15 -29.01
CA ASP A 548 3.43 -61.32 -28.25
C ASP A 548 3.22 -60.09 -27.33
N THR A 549 1.94 -59.72 -27.14
CA THR A 549 1.60 -58.54 -26.37
C THR A 549 0.62 -58.79 -25.25
N LEU A 550 0.73 -58.03 -24.18
CA LEU A 550 -0.25 -57.89 -23.11
C LEU A 550 -0.55 -56.43 -22.87
N GLN A 551 -1.81 -56.08 -22.95
CA GLN A 551 -2.28 -54.71 -22.77
C GLN A 551 -3.43 -54.67 -21.77
N CYS A 552 -3.40 -53.74 -20.81
CA CYS A 552 -4.52 -53.46 -19.95
C CYS A 552 -4.62 -51.93 -19.68
N SER A 553 -5.87 -51.48 -19.54
CA SER A 553 -6.20 -50.09 -19.22
C SER A 553 -7.41 -50.09 -18.31
N PHE A 554 -7.27 -49.57 -17.10
CA PHE A 554 -8.33 -49.61 -16.09
C PHE A 554 -8.17 -48.56 -15.02
N SER A 555 -9.22 -48.28 -14.27
CA SER A 555 -9.21 -47.41 -13.10
C SER A 555 -9.41 -48.23 -11.83
N TYR A 556 -8.65 -47.88 -10.79
CA TYR A 556 -8.73 -48.53 -9.48
C TYR A 556 -8.63 -47.53 -8.34
N MET A 557 -9.14 -47.93 -7.17
CA MET A 557 -9.02 -47.12 -5.96
C MET A 557 -7.68 -47.37 -5.27
N THR A 558 -6.96 -46.33 -4.96
CA THR A 558 -5.70 -46.33 -4.20
C THR A 558 -5.95 -46.13 -2.71
N ARG A 559 -4.89 -46.26 -1.91
CA ARG A 559 -4.90 -45.86 -0.49
C ARG A 559 -5.33 -44.43 -0.30
#